data_912445089778b70d86358b9a38dc6710
#
_entry.id   912445089778b70d86358b9a38dc6710
#
_cell.length_a   1.000
_cell.length_b   1.000
_cell.length_c   1.000
_cell.angle_alpha   90.00
_cell.angle_beta   90.00
_cell.angle_gamma   90.00
#
_symmetry.space_group_name_H-M   'P 1'
#
loop_
_entity.id
_entity.type
_entity.pdbx_description
1 polymer ?
#
loop_
_entity_poly.entity_id
_entity_poly.type
_entity_poly.pdbx_seq_one_letter_code
_entity_poly.pdbx_strand_id
1 'polypeptide(L)'
;MARTTDNEHSGHRERMRKKFIENGFDVFETHEALEMFLYYAIPRKDTNPLAHRLLDRYITVGGVCDAPIDELMKEFGLSENAAALLKMLPEMARLYTESKMSHDNIIDYENLGKIFKAKFIGRTNECVALMLGDAKGKMIYFDII
;
A
#
# COMPACT_ATOMS: atom_id res chain seq x y z
N MET A 1 1.28 -19.22 33.44
CA MET A 1 1.04 -17.75 33.35
C MET A 1 1.16 -17.21 31.91
N ALA A 2 0.44 -17.77 30.94
CA ALA A 2 0.55 -17.37 29.53
C ALA A 2 -0.78 -16.88 28.91
N ARG A 3 -1.80 -16.57 29.71
CA ARG A 3 -3.14 -16.18 29.21
C ARG A 3 -3.45 -14.69 29.22
N THR A 4 -2.59 -13.85 29.80
CA THR A 4 -2.87 -12.41 29.98
C THR A 4 -2.48 -11.59 28.75
N THR A 5 -1.42 -11.93 28.04
CA THR A 5 -0.93 -11.18 26.88
C THR A 5 -1.81 -11.34 25.61
N ASP A 6 -2.37 -12.51 25.38
CA ASP A 6 -3.26 -12.75 24.24
C ASP A 6 -4.55 -11.94 24.32
N ASN A 7 -5.04 -11.66 25.52
CA ASN A 7 -6.28 -10.91 25.75
C ASN A 7 -6.09 -9.39 25.61
N GLU A 8 -4.92 -8.87 25.98
CA GLU A 8 -4.58 -7.45 25.83
C GLU A 8 -4.38 -7.06 24.37
N HIS A 9 -3.66 -7.89 23.60
CA HIS A 9 -3.47 -7.66 22.15
C HIS A 9 -4.77 -7.80 21.35
N SER A 10 -5.66 -8.70 21.73
CA SER A 10 -6.97 -8.85 21.12
C SER A 10 -7.83 -7.59 21.30
N GLY A 11 -7.89 -7.05 22.52
CA GLY A 11 -8.62 -5.81 22.80
C GLY A 11 -8.02 -4.57 22.11
N HIS A 12 -6.70 -4.51 21.97
CA HIS A 12 -6.05 -3.42 21.24
C HIS A 12 -6.42 -3.44 19.75
N ARG A 13 -6.30 -4.59 19.09
CA ARG A 13 -6.66 -4.75 17.67
C ARG A 13 -8.13 -4.46 17.39
N GLU A 14 -9.02 -4.83 18.30
CA GLU A 14 -10.45 -4.52 18.19
C GLU A 14 -10.69 -3.00 18.26
N ARG A 15 -10.06 -2.31 19.20
CA ARG A 15 -10.14 -0.84 19.29
C ARG A 15 -9.60 -0.15 18.03
N MET A 16 -8.47 -0.63 17.49
CA MET A 16 -7.91 -0.08 16.26
C MET A 16 -8.84 -0.28 15.07
N ARG A 17 -9.43 -1.47 14.91
CA ARG A 17 -10.43 -1.71 13.85
C ARG A 17 -11.64 -0.79 13.97
N LYS A 18 -12.16 -0.62 15.19
CA LYS A 18 -13.29 0.29 15.44
C LYS A 18 -12.94 1.73 15.09
N LYS A 19 -11.78 2.21 15.56
CA LYS A 19 -11.23 3.54 15.25
C LYS A 19 -11.14 3.76 13.73
N PHE A 20 -10.65 2.75 12.99
CA PHE A 20 -10.54 2.81 11.53
C PHE A 20 -11.90 2.81 10.83
N ILE A 21 -12.84 1.96 11.25
CA ILE A 21 -14.19 1.90 10.66
C ILE A 21 -14.93 3.23 10.81
N GLU A 22 -14.76 3.89 11.95
CA GLU A 22 -15.41 5.16 12.26
C GLU A 22 -14.76 6.37 11.58
N ASN A 23 -13.44 6.38 11.38
CA ASN A 23 -12.68 7.58 11.03
C ASN A 23 -11.70 7.41 9.86
N GLY A 24 -11.52 6.19 9.33
CA GLY A 24 -10.43 5.93 8.38
C GLY A 24 -9.05 6.07 9.03
N PHE A 25 -8.03 6.31 8.20
CA PHE A 25 -6.65 6.52 8.69
C PHE A 25 -6.34 7.97 9.07
N ASP A 26 -7.27 8.93 8.88
CA ASP A 26 -7.04 10.35 9.14
C ASP A 26 -6.68 10.68 10.60
N VAL A 27 -7.10 9.81 11.52
CA VAL A 27 -6.86 9.94 12.96
C VAL A 27 -5.76 9.02 13.49
N PHE A 28 -5.01 8.37 12.60
CA PHE A 28 -3.92 7.45 12.93
C PHE A 28 -2.57 8.12 12.71
N GLU A 29 -1.64 7.86 13.61
CA GLU A 29 -0.24 8.07 13.32
C GLU A 29 0.24 7.05 12.27
N THR A 30 1.28 7.40 11.50
CA THR A 30 1.77 6.52 10.42
C THR A 30 2.14 5.12 10.90
N HIS A 31 2.78 5.02 12.08
CA HIS A 31 3.12 3.73 12.65
C HIS A 31 1.91 2.92 13.09
N GLU A 32 0.85 3.56 13.60
CA GLU A 32 -0.40 2.89 13.97
C GLU A 32 -1.11 2.32 12.74
N ALA A 33 -1.12 3.07 11.62
CA ALA A 33 -1.69 2.59 10.37
C ALA A 33 -0.93 1.38 9.82
N LEU A 34 0.41 1.43 9.84
CA LEU A 34 1.26 0.32 9.41
C LEU A 34 1.13 -0.89 10.35
N GLU A 35 1.08 -0.67 11.67
CA GLU A 35 0.80 -1.70 12.67
C GLU A 35 -0.51 -2.43 12.37
N MET A 36 -1.59 -1.66 12.18
CA MET A 36 -2.89 -2.20 11.86
C MET A 36 -2.87 -3.03 10.57
N PHE A 37 -2.18 -2.57 9.55
CA PHE A 37 -2.04 -3.29 8.29
C PHE A 37 -1.30 -4.62 8.48
N LEU A 38 -0.20 -4.61 9.23
CA LEU A 38 0.64 -5.78 9.47
C LEU A 38 -0.04 -6.86 10.30
N TYR A 39 -0.93 -6.53 11.24
CA TYR A 39 -1.52 -7.57 12.08
C TYR A 39 -2.48 -8.50 11.33
N TYR A 40 -2.93 -8.14 10.12
CA TYR A 40 -3.69 -9.05 9.26
C TYR A 40 -2.84 -10.21 8.73
N ALA A 41 -1.53 -9.99 8.53
CA ALA A 41 -0.59 -11.04 8.15
C ALA A 41 0.17 -11.64 9.34
N ILE A 42 0.15 -10.98 10.50
CA ILE A 42 0.86 -11.40 11.73
C ILE A 42 -0.14 -11.48 12.90
N PRO A 43 -0.96 -12.54 12.96
CA PRO A 43 -2.15 -12.56 13.82
C PRO A 43 -1.86 -12.65 15.33
N ARG A 44 -0.70 -13.16 15.76
CA ARG A 44 -0.42 -13.51 17.17
C ARG A 44 0.69 -12.70 17.83
N LYS A 45 1.33 -11.78 17.12
CA LYS A 45 2.44 -10.99 17.64
C LYS A 45 2.04 -9.52 17.69
N ASP A 46 2.61 -8.80 18.65
CA ASP A 46 2.57 -7.34 18.65
C ASP A 46 3.31 -6.81 17.42
N THR A 47 2.62 -6.07 16.58
CA THR A 47 3.18 -5.49 15.36
C THR A 47 3.63 -4.04 15.51
N ASN A 48 3.37 -3.42 16.67
CA ASN A 48 3.78 -2.05 16.95
C ASN A 48 5.31 -1.85 16.88
N PRO A 49 6.13 -2.66 17.58
CA PRO A 49 7.58 -2.51 17.49
C PRO A 49 8.13 -2.76 16.08
N LEU A 50 7.48 -3.64 15.32
CA LEU A 50 7.86 -3.92 13.94
C LEU A 50 7.55 -2.73 13.02
N ALA A 51 6.38 -2.10 13.18
CA ALA A 51 5.99 -0.92 12.42
C ALA A 51 6.96 0.24 12.65
N HIS A 52 7.36 0.48 13.89
CA HIS A 52 8.39 1.48 14.22
C HIS A 52 9.72 1.18 13.54
N ARG A 53 10.26 -0.04 13.67
CA ARG A 53 11.53 -0.44 13.05
C ARG A 53 11.53 -0.28 11.52
N LEU A 54 10.42 -0.63 10.87
CA LEU A 54 10.28 -0.47 9.43
C LEU A 54 10.28 1.02 9.03
N LEU A 55 9.55 1.85 9.76
CA LEU A 55 9.53 3.30 9.49
C LEU A 55 10.85 3.98 9.84
N ASP A 56 11.55 3.55 10.88
CA ASP A 56 12.90 4.05 11.20
C ASP A 56 13.88 3.78 10.05
N ARG A 57 13.75 2.63 9.37
CA ARG A 57 14.64 2.24 8.27
C ARG A 57 14.24 2.87 6.94
N TYR A 58 12.95 2.89 6.60
CA TYR A 58 12.45 3.27 5.26
C TYR A 58 11.71 4.61 5.24
N ILE A 59 11.56 5.27 6.39
CA ILE A 59 11.03 6.61 6.60
C ILE A 59 9.53 6.75 6.29
N THR A 60 9.02 6.12 5.25
CA THR A 60 7.63 6.23 4.81
C THR A 60 6.99 4.86 4.57
N VAL A 61 5.66 4.79 4.59
CA VAL A 61 4.93 3.57 4.18
C VAL A 61 5.28 3.18 2.74
N GLY A 62 5.42 4.16 1.84
CA GLY A 62 5.88 3.90 0.48
C GLY A 62 7.25 3.23 0.46
N GLY A 63 8.23 3.77 1.20
CA GLY A 63 9.57 3.18 1.33
C GLY A 63 9.54 1.75 1.88
N VAL A 64 8.67 1.46 2.87
CA VAL A 64 8.47 0.09 3.37
C VAL A 64 7.92 -0.83 2.28
N CYS A 65 6.92 -0.37 1.52
CA CYS A 65 6.32 -1.16 0.45
C CYS A 65 7.27 -1.37 -0.73
N ASP A 66 8.16 -0.42 -1.00
CA ASP A 66 9.15 -0.50 -2.09
C ASP A 66 10.37 -1.36 -1.73
N ALA A 67 10.61 -1.61 -0.44
CA ALA A 67 11.75 -2.40 0.04
C ALA A 67 11.79 -3.80 -0.60
N PRO A 68 12.99 -4.36 -0.86
CA PRO A 68 13.13 -5.71 -1.39
C PRO A 68 12.52 -6.76 -0.44
N ILE A 69 11.81 -7.75 -0.98
CA ILE A 69 11.19 -8.83 -0.19
C ILE A 69 12.24 -9.55 0.68
N ASP A 70 13.39 -9.85 0.09
CA ASP A 70 14.49 -10.52 0.78
C ASP A 70 14.99 -9.74 2.00
N GLU A 71 15.09 -8.42 1.89
CA GLU A 71 15.49 -7.54 2.99
C GLU A 71 14.42 -7.54 4.10
N LEU A 72 13.15 -7.40 3.73
CA LEU A 72 12.03 -7.47 4.67
C LEU A 72 12.01 -8.80 5.45
N MET A 73 12.25 -9.91 4.76
CA MET A 73 12.27 -11.24 5.39
C MET A 73 13.52 -11.45 6.26
N LYS A 74 14.70 -11.11 5.79
CA LYS A 74 15.97 -11.40 6.47
C LYS A 74 16.26 -10.44 7.63
N GLU A 75 16.06 -9.13 7.43
CA GLU A 75 16.42 -8.12 8.43
C GLU A 75 15.31 -7.88 9.46
N PHE A 76 14.05 -7.96 9.04
CA PHE A 76 12.90 -7.69 9.91
C PHE A 76 12.19 -8.96 10.39
N GLY A 77 12.56 -10.12 9.85
CA GLY A 77 11.97 -11.41 10.22
C GLY A 77 10.50 -11.54 9.80
N LEU A 78 10.10 -10.85 8.72
CA LEU A 78 8.76 -11.02 8.17
C LEU A 78 8.61 -12.40 7.53
N SER A 79 7.41 -12.97 7.69
CA SER A 79 7.03 -14.13 6.90
C SER A 79 6.80 -13.72 5.43
N GLU A 80 6.85 -14.68 4.53
CA GLU A 80 6.51 -14.46 3.13
C GLU A 80 5.13 -13.81 2.97
N ASN A 81 4.12 -14.25 3.75
CA ASN A 81 2.79 -13.65 3.74
C ASN A 81 2.79 -12.18 4.16
N ALA A 82 3.56 -11.81 5.18
CA ALA A 82 3.64 -10.43 5.64
C ALA A 82 4.38 -9.53 4.62
N ALA A 83 5.46 -10.04 4.03
CA ALA A 83 6.18 -9.35 2.96
C ALA A 83 5.31 -9.18 1.71
N ALA A 84 4.58 -10.23 1.30
CA ALA A 84 3.64 -10.17 0.19
C ALA A 84 2.52 -9.14 0.44
N LEU A 85 1.95 -9.09 1.65
CA LEU A 85 0.93 -8.11 2.00
C LEU A 85 1.44 -6.68 1.79
N LEU A 86 2.65 -6.36 2.23
CA LEU A 86 3.27 -5.04 2.01
C LEU A 86 3.42 -4.72 0.53
N LYS A 87 3.85 -5.70 -0.29
CA LYS A 87 3.98 -5.54 -1.74
C LYS A 87 2.64 -5.40 -2.47
N MET A 88 1.58 -6.00 -1.96
CA MET A 88 0.25 -5.90 -2.54
C MET A 88 -0.36 -4.49 -2.36
N LEU A 89 0.02 -3.74 -1.34
CA LEU A 89 -0.58 -2.43 -1.05
C LEU A 89 -0.44 -1.45 -2.24
N PRO A 90 0.75 -1.15 -2.77
CA PRO A 90 0.87 -0.26 -3.92
C PRO A 90 0.20 -0.82 -5.18
N GLU A 91 0.23 -2.14 -5.41
CA GLU A 91 -0.44 -2.76 -6.54
C GLU A 91 -1.96 -2.60 -6.46
N MET A 92 -2.56 -2.79 -5.29
CA MET A 92 -3.98 -2.56 -5.06
C MET A 92 -4.34 -1.08 -5.16
N ALA A 93 -3.49 -0.18 -4.69
CA ALA A 93 -3.68 1.26 -4.84
C ALA A 93 -3.69 1.67 -6.33
N ARG A 94 -2.80 1.08 -7.14
CA ARG A 94 -2.76 1.29 -8.58
C ARG A 94 -4.06 0.80 -9.24
N LEU A 95 -4.46 -0.45 -8.99
CA LEU A 95 -5.70 -1.03 -9.54
C LEU A 95 -6.94 -0.20 -9.13
N TYR A 96 -7.01 0.22 -7.88
CA TYR A 96 -8.09 1.07 -7.40
C TYR A 96 -8.10 2.41 -8.14
N THR A 97 -6.96 3.06 -8.27
CA THR A 97 -6.85 4.36 -8.94
C THR A 97 -7.22 4.24 -10.43
N GLU A 98 -6.70 3.22 -11.12
CA GLU A 98 -7.05 2.94 -12.51
C GLU A 98 -8.56 2.68 -12.68
N SER A 99 -9.19 1.95 -11.76
CA SER A 99 -10.63 1.67 -11.82
C SER A 99 -11.53 2.89 -11.62
N LYS A 100 -11.02 3.95 -10.99
CA LYS A 100 -11.72 5.23 -10.78
C LYS A 100 -11.55 6.21 -11.95
N MET A 101 -10.60 5.94 -12.83
CA MET A 101 -10.42 6.77 -14.01
C MET A 101 -11.59 6.51 -14.95
N SER A 102 -12.23 7.60 -15.42
CA SER A 102 -13.40 7.48 -16.30
C SER A 102 -13.02 6.71 -17.56
N HIS A 103 -13.91 5.81 -17.98
CA HIS A 103 -13.78 5.07 -19.24
C HIS A 103 -14.11 5.94 -20.47
N ASP A 104 -14.33 7.23 -20.28
CA ASP A 104 -14.39 8.16 -21.39
C ASP A 104 -13.02 8.21 -22.04
N ASN A 105 -12.88 7.47 -23.13
CA ASN A 105 -11.65 7.34 -23.90
C ASN A 105 -11.14 8.65 -24.52
N ILE A 106 -11.61 9.80 -24.05
CA ILE A 106 -11.17 11.13 -24.50
C ILE A 106 -9.97 11.54 -23.66
N ILE A 107 -8.87 11.84 -24.33
CA ILE A 107 -7.67 12.37 -23.70
C ILE A 107 -7.96 13.78 -23.19
N ASP A 108 -8.12 13.91 -21.89
CA ASP A 108 -8.19 15.18 -21.20
C ASP A 108 -6.77 15.62 -20.80
N TYR A 109 -6.26 16.62 -21.48
CA TYR A 109 -4.90 17.13 -21.26
C TYR A 109 -4.70 17.69 -19.85
N GLU A 110 -5.76 18.20 -19.19
CA GLU A 110 -5.68 18.70 -17.81
C GLU A 110 -5.49 17.54 -16.81
N ASN A 111 -6.04 16.36 -17.12
CA ASN A 111 -5.94 15.15 -16.29
C ASN A 111 -4.83 14.19 -16.72
N LEU A 112 -4.15 14.46 -17.84
CA LEU A 112 -3.13 13.58 -18.41
C LEU A 112 -2.05 13.19 -17.39
N GLY A 113 -1.57 14.16 -16.60
CA GLY A 113 -0.58 13.91 -15.57
C GLY A 113 -1.05 12.94 -14.48
N LYS A 114 -2.34 12.98 -14.10
CA LYS A 114 -2.93 12.05 -13.12
C LYS A 114 -3.02 10.64 -13.71
N ILE A 115 -3.41 10.56 -14.99
CA ILE A 115 -3.52 9.31 -15.75
C ILE A 115 -2.16 8.61 -15.81
N PHE A 116 -1.11 9.33 -16.21
CA PHE A 116 0.25 8.76 -16.24
C PHE A 116 0.74 8.38 -14.83
N LYS A 117 0.56 9.24 -13.82
CA LYS A 117 0.97 8.93 -12.44
C LYS A 117 0.35 7.64 -11.93
N ALA A 118 -0.93 7.38 -12.22
CA ALA A 118 -1.61 6.16 -11.81
C ALA A 118 -0.91 4.88 -12.34
N LYS A 119 -0.42 4.91 -13.59
CA LYS A 119 0.32 3.78 -14.18
C LYS A 119 1.64 3.47 -13.50
N PHE A 120 2.25 4.46 -12.83
CA PHE A 120 3.56 4.30 -12.17
C PHE A 120 3.47 3.94 -10.67
N ILE A 121 2.28 3.94 -10.06
CA ILE A 121 2.10 3.55 -8.65
C ILE A 121 2.62 2.12 -8.45
N GLY A 122 3.48 1.92 -7.44
CA GLY A 122 4.05 0.63 -7.07
C GLY A 122 5.15 0.10 -8.01
N ARG A 123 5.56 0.86 -9.02
CA ARG A 123 6.67 0.46 -9.91
C ARG A 123 7.97 1.05 -9.40
N THR A 124 8.92 0.19 -9.06
CA THR A 124 10.24 0.57 -8.53
C THR A 124 11.35 0.54 -9.58
N ASN A 125 11.08 -0.07 -10.76
CA ASN A 125 12.01 -0.12 -11.88
C ASN A 125 11.71 0.99 -12.88
N GLU A 126 12.74 1.39 -13.64
CA GLU A 126 12.54 2.26 -14.80
C GLU A 126 11.60 1.60 -15.80
N CYS A 127 10.58 2.32 -16.23
CA CYS A 127 9.62 1.88 -17.22
C CYS A 127 9.11 3.06 -18.04
N VAL A 128 8.61 2.76 -19.21
CA VAL A 128 8.05 3.75 -20.14
C VAL A 128 6.58 3.46 -20.34
N ALA A 129 5.74 4.50 -20.22
CA ALA A 129 4.33 4.41 -20.55
C ALA A 129 4.08 5.04 -21.93
N LEU A 130 3.38 4.32 -22.80
CA LEU A 130 2.97 4.80 -24.12
C LEU A 130 1.46 5.02 -24.14
N MET A 131 1.05 6.23 -24.54
CA MET A 131 -0.34 6.57 -24.83
C MET A 131 -0.48 6.97 -26.29
N LEU A 132 -1.44 6.37 -26.99
CA LEU A 132 -1.80 6.70 -28.35
C LEU A 132 -3.23 7.24 -28.40
N GLY A 133 -3.44 8.32 -29.12
CA GLY A 133 -4.76 8.91 -29.36
C GLY A 133 -5.04 9.08 -30.85
N ASP A 134 -6.31 9.12 -31.22
CA ASP A 134 -6.72 9.47 -32.56
C ASP A 134 -6.75 11.02 -32.78
N ALA A 135 -7.02 11.45 -33.99
CA ALA A 135 -7.09 12.86 -34.32
C ALA A 135 -8.22 13.63 -33.60
N LYS A 136 -9.16 12.94 -32.99
CA LYS A 136 -10.26 13.51 -32.20
C LYS A 136 -9.97 13.53 -30.71
N GLY A 137 -8.76 13.12 -30.30
CA GLY A 137 -8.36 13.04 -28.92
C GLY A 137 -8.89 11.80 -28.18
N LYS A 138 -9.39 10.78 -28.89
CA LYS A 138 -9.81 9.53 -28.27
C LYS A 138 -8.60 8.65 -28.02
N MET A 139 -8.45 8.15 -26.80
CA MET A 139 -7.39 7.21 -26.42
C MET A 139 -7.62 5.85 -27.11
N ILE A 140 -6.61 5.38 -27.85
CA ILE A 140 -6.61 4.11 -28.58
C ILE A 140 -5.84 3.06 -27.77
N TYR A 141 -4.73 3.48 -27.14
CA TYR A 141 -3.84 2.59 -26.40
C TYR A 141 -3.21 3.36 -25.24
N PHE A 142 -3.06 2.71 -24.10
CA PHE A 142 -2.28 3.22 -22.98
C PHE A 142 -1.77 2.09 -22.11
N ASP A 143 -0.47 1.84 -22.16
CA ASP A 143 0.16 0.85 -21.28
C ASP A 143 1.67 1.10 -21.11
N ILE A 144 2.29 0.32 -20.21
CA ILE A 144 3.74 0.23 -20.05
C ILE A 144 4.32 -0.64 -21.17
N ILE A 145 5.42 -0.19 -21.75
CA ILE A 145 6.13 -0.87 -22.85
C ILE A 145 7.55 -1.25 -22.42
#